data_e0c9e5744e60966a093cd194223b8c48
#
_entry.id   e0c9e5744e60966a093cd194223b8c48
#
_cell.length_a   1.000
_cell.length_b   1.000
_cell.length_c   1.000
_cell.angle_alpha   90.00
_cell.angle_beta   90.00
_cell.angle_gamma   90.00
#
_symmetry.space_group_name_H-M   'P 1'
#
loop_
_entity.id
_entity.type
_entity.pdbx_description
1 polymer ?
#
loop_
_entity_poly.entity_id
_entity_poly.type
_entity_poly.pdbx_seq_one_letter_code
_entity_poly.pdbx_strand_id
1 'polypeptide(L)'
;IDNDGIANEKDNCPFVKNPSQKDLDKDGIGDACDDDVDGDGVPNDKDNCPETYNPDQADTDRDGIGDACDNDADGDGVPNDKDDEHQTVLIPNAFTPNGDGVNDTFIIHRISFYPNNVLQVFTREGQLVYEARGYHNQWKGLGLDGQKLPQGYYFYKFTIKNKRTQEGWLF
;
A
#
# COMPACT_ATOMS: atom_id res chain seq x y z
N ILE A 1 -1.09 0.37 33.94
CA ILE A 1 0.05 0.31 34.92
C ILE A 1 0.97 1.53 34.70
N ASP A 2 0.90 2.17 33.58
CA ASP A 2 1.74 3.34 33.21
C ASP A 2 1.18 4.69 33.68
N ASN A 3 -0.06 4.71 34.19
CA ASN A 3 -0.77 5.88 34.70
C ASN A 3 -1.03 6.98 33.63
N ASP A 4 -1.42 6.60 32.45
CA ASP A 4 -1.81 7.51 31.36
C ASP A 4 -3.30 7.91 31.39
N GLY A 5 -4.10 7.26 32.23
CA GLY A 5 -5.53 7.51 32.43
C GLY A 5 -6.44 6.49 31.74
N ILE A 6 -5.88 5.53 31.02
CA ILE A 6 -6.60 4.43 30.37
C ILE A 6 -6.55 3.19 31.28
N ALA A 7 -7.67 2.47 31.39
CA ALA A 7 -7.69 1.22 32.15
C ALA A 7 -6.96 0.12 31.38
N ASN A 8 -6.06 -0.62 32.02
CA ASN A 8 -5.21 -1.64 31.36
C ASN A 8 -5.97 -2.65 30.50
N GLU A 9 -7.24 -2.92 30.81
CA GLU A 9 -8.11 -3.83 30.04
C GLU A 9 -8.54 -3.25 28.69
N LYS A 10 -8.35 -1.94 28.50
CA LYS A 10 -8.72 -1.17 27.31
C LYS A 10 -7.54 -0.42 26.69
N ASP A 11 -6.38 -0.60 27.29
CA ASP A 11 -5.17 0.09 26.94
C ASP A 11 -4.38 -0.75 25.92
N ASN A 12 -4.19 -0.20 24.74
CA ASN A 12 -3.45 -0.86 23.67
C ASN A 12 -1.93 -0.81 23.83
N CYS A 13 -1.43 -0.07 24.88
CA CYS A 13 -0.02 -0.10 25.32
C CYS A 13 0.10 -0.10 26.84
N PRO A 14 -0.27 -1.16 27.58
CA PRO A 14 -0.43 -1.14 29.05
C PRO A 14 0.80 -0.77 29.87
N PHE A 15 1.97 -0.65 29.26
CA PHE A 15 3.26 -0.35 29.89
C PHE A 15 3.91 0.94 29.37
N VAL A 16 3.32 1.56 28.34
CA VAL A 16 3.85 2.77 27.67
C VAL A 16 2.74 3.82 27.60
N LYS A 17 2.94 4.97 28.24
CA LYS A 17 1.94 6.03 28.26
C LYS A 17 1.53 6.49 26.86
N ASN A 18 0.28 6.26 26.50
CA ASN A 18 -0.30 6.66 25.23
C ASN A 18 -1.78 7.08 25.35
N PRO A 19 -2.11 8.15 26.06
CA PRO A 19 -3.49 8.56 26.31
C PRO A 19 -4.33 8.80 25.07
N SER A 20 -3.70 8.94 23.90
CA SER A 20 -4.39 9.04 22.60
C SER A 20 -4.91 7.71 22.07
N GLN A 21 -4.36 6.60 22.54
CA GLN A 21 -4.70 5.24 22.10
C GLN A 21 -4.67 5.09 20.58
N LYS A 22 -3.73 5.80 19.91
CA LYS A 22 -3.52 5.65 18.48
C LYS A 22 -3.12 4.21 18.15
N ASP A 23 -3.62 3.71 17.03
CA ASP A 23 -3.40 2.39 16.47
C ASP A 23 -3.65 2.54 14.96
N LEU A 24 -2.58 2.71 14.20
CA LEU A 24 -2.61 3.13 12.81
C LEU A 24 -3.08 2.00 11.89
N ASP A 25 -2.53 0.80 12.08
CA ASP A 25 -2.82 -0.39 11.27
C ASP A 25 -4.02 -1.19 11.78
N LYS A 26 -4.46 -0.91 13.04
CA LYS A 26 -5.60 -1.53 13.72
C LYS A 26 -5.42 -3.00 14.06
N ASP A 27 -4.21 -3.40 14.41
CA ASP A 27 -3.90 -4.74 14.85
C ASP A 27 -4.21 -4.97 16.35
N GLY A 28 -4.42 -3.88 17.11
CA GLY A 28 -4.75 -3.87 18.54
C GLY A 28 -3.56 -3.52 19.44
N ILE A 29 -2.36 -3.31 18.89
CA ILE A 29 -1.20 -2.75 19.54
C ILE A 29 -1.17 -1.24 19.26
N GLY A 30 -0.94 -0.40 20.25
CA GLY A 30 -0.90 1.03 20.00
C GLY A 30 0.42 1.48 19.40
N ASP A 31 0.41 2.51 18.54
CA ASP A 31 1.59 3.07 17.87
C ASP A 31 2.79 3.31 18.82
N ALA A 32 2.51 3.60 20.08
CA ALA A 32 3.53 3.92 21.07
C ALA A 32 4.35 2.70 21.55
N CYS A 33 3.87 1.50 21.32
CA CYS A 33 4.50 0.24 21.73
C CYS A 33 4.51 -0.80 20.62
N ASP A 34 4.22 -0.37 19.41
CA ASP A 34 4.23 -1.19 18.21
C ASP A 34 5.60 -1.17 17.52
N ASP A 35 6.10 -2.33 17.16
CA ASP A 35 7.35 -2.49 16.42
C ASP A 35 7.16 -2.33 14.89
N ASP A 36 5.88 -2.29 14.39
CA ASP A 36 5.50 -2.18 12.97
C ASP A 36 4.19 -1.36 12.85
N VAL A 37 4.30 -0.06 13.06
CA VAL A 37 3.17 0.88 13.27
C VAL A 37 2.18 0.94 12.11
N ASP A 38 2.62 0.72 10.87
CA ASP A 38 1.75 0.78 9.69
C ASP A 38 1.34 -0.61 9.15
N GLY A 39 1.88 -1.68 9.76
CA GLY A 39 1.50 -3.07 9.48
C GLY A 39 1.94 -3.57 8.12
N ASP A 40 3.01 -3.01 7.54
CA ASP A 40 3.49 -3.38 6.22
C ASP A 40 4.42 -4.60 6.21
N GLY A 41 4.84 -5.05 7.39
CA GLY A 41 5.74 -6.19 7.61
C GLY A 41 7.21 -5.81 7.73
N VAL A 42 7.53 -4.52 7.76
CA VAL A 42 8.88 -3.99 7.98
C VAL A 42 8.93 -3.31 9.34
N PRO A 43 9.79 -3.76 10.28
CA PRO A 43 9.89 -3.12 11.59
C PRO A 43 10.28 -1.65 11.49
N ASN A 44 9.70 -0.79 12.34
CA ASN A 44 9.91 0.66 12.34
C ASN A 44 11.38 1.11 12.26
N ASP A 45 12.31 0.33 12.86
CA ASP A 45 13.74 0.62 12.89
C ASP A 45 14.46 0.36 11.55
N LYS A 46 13.78 -0.28 10.60
CA LYS A 46 14.27 -0.61 9.26
C LYS A 46 13.40 -0.06 8.15
N ASP A 47 12.28 0.51 8.53
CA ASP A 47 11.31 1.06 7.62
C ASP A 47 11.68 2.48 7.20
N ASN A 48 11.73 2.73 5.90
CA ASN A 48 12.01 4.04 5.34
C ASN A 48 10.77 4.96 5.32
N CYS A 49 9.56 4.44 5.69
CA CYS A 49 8.33 5.20 5.89
C CYS A 49 7.46 4.66 7.06
N PRO A 50 7.90 4.70 8.33
CA PRO A 50 7.30 3.97 9.45
C PRO A 50 5.81 4.23 9.79
N GLU A 51 5.19 5.22 9.18
CA GLU A 51 3.77 5.55 9.35
C GLU A 51 2.99 5.42 8.03
N THR A 52 3.62 4.85 6.98
CA THR A 52 3.02 4.78 5.64
C THR A 52 3.31 3.45 4.98
N TYR A 53 2.34 2.57 4.94
CA TYR A 53 2.40 1.22 4.38
C TYR A 53 3.14 1.17 3.03
N ASN A 54 4.35 0.62 3.00
CA ASN A 54 5.20 0.49 1.82
C ASN A 54 6.11 -0.75 1.86
N PRO A 55 5.55 -1.95 1.83
CA PRO A 55 6.29 -3.20 2.00
C PRO A 55 7.37 -3.46 0.96
N ASP A 56 7.41 -2.69 -0.13
CA ASP A 56 8.45 -2.75 -1.14
C ASP A 56 9.68 -1.86 -0.80
N GLN A 57 9.55 -1.01 0.22
CA GLN A 57 10.62 -0.13 0.71
C GLN A 57 11.33 0.64 -0.42
N ALA A 58 10.56 1.04 -1.45
CA ALA A 58 11.07 1.79 -2.58
C ALA A 58 11.66 3.13 -2.10
N ASP A 59 12.86 3.45 -2.57
CA ASP A 59 13.61 4.66 -2.29
C ASP A 59 14.42 4.97 -3.55
N THR A 60 13.89 5.86 -4.39
CA THR A 60 14.37 6.08 -5.76
C THR A 60 15.66 6.88 -5.77
N ASP A 61 15.80 7.90 -4.94
CA ASP A 61 16.98 8.77 -4.87
C ASP A 61 18.01 8.33 -3.82
N ARG A 62 17.63 7.38 -2.93
CA ARG A 62 18.46 6.78 -1.90
C ARG A 62 18.91 7.75 -0.81
N ASP A 63 18.01 8.64 -0.43
CA ASP A 63 18.23 9.56 0.68
C ASP A 63 17.85 8.95 2.04
N GLY A 64 17.18 7.78 2.04
CA GLY A 64 16.75 7.04 3.22
C GLY A 64 15.30 7.32 3.60
N ILE A 65 14.58 8.14 2.87
CA ILE A 65 13.13 8.33 2.96
C ILE A 65 12.49 7.53 1.83
N GLY A 66 11.50 6.70 2.15
CA GLY A 66 10.84 5.90 1.12
C GLY A 66 9.97 6.77 0.20
N ASP A 67 9.89 6.39 -1.07
CA ASP A 67 9.07 7.06 -2.08
C ASP A 67 7.62 7.31 -1.61
N ALA A 68 7.12 6.48 -0.71
CA ALA A 68 5.75 6.56 -0.19
C ALA A 68 5.51 7.76 0.73
N CYS A 69 6.53 8.23 1.43
CA CYS A 69 6.47 9.33 2.38
C CYS A 69 7.38 10.51 2.00
N ASP A 70 8.12 10.39 0.89
CA ASP A 70 8.95 11.44 0.36
C ASP A 70 8.15 12.43 -0.50
N ASN A 71 8.47 13.71 -0.39
CA ASN A 71 7.87 14.77 -1.20
C ASN A 71 8.62 15.05 -2.52
N ASP A 72 9.84 14.50 -2.69
CA ASP A 72 10.73 14.70 -3.84
C ASP A 72 11.51 13.39 -4.09
N ALA A 73 10.77 12.34 -4.40
CA ALA A 73 11.23 10.96 -4.39
C ALA A 73 12.34 10.63 -5.39
N ASP A 74 12.69 11.50 -6.35
CA ASP A 74 13.85 11.31 -7.22
C ASP A 74 15.00 12.28 -6.92
N GLY A 75 14.81 13.15 -5.93
CA GLY A 75 15.84 14.06 -5.44
C GLY A 75 16.29 15.12 -6.46
N ASP A 76 15.44 15.43 -7.47
CA ASP A 76 15.80 16.39 -8.52
C ASP A 76 15.53 17.86 -8.11
N GLY A 77 14.91 18.08 -6.97
CA GLY A 77 14.56 19.39 -6.41
C GLY A 77 13.18 19.89 -6.86
N VAL A 78 12.41 19.07 -7.55
CA VAL A 78 11.02 19.36 -7.94
C VAL A 78 10.08 18.48 -7.13
N PRO A 79 9.21 19.06 -6.25
CA PRO A 79 8.27 18.25 -5.48
C PRO A 79 7.37 17.36 -6.36
N ASN A 80 7.09 16.13 -5.91
CA ASN A 80 6.31 15.13 -6.63
C ASN A 80 4.97 15.65 -7.20
N ASP A 81 4.34 16.63 -6.54
CA ASP A 81 3.07 17.23 -6.98
C ASP A 81 3.23 18.16 -8.20
N LYS A 82 4.45 18.57 -8.51
CA LYS A 82 4.82 19.48 -9.62
C LYS A 82 5.69 18.82 -10.67
N ASP A 83 6.19 17.62 -10.37
CA ASP A 83 7.04 16.89 -11.28
C ASP A 83 6.22 16.07 -12.29
N ASP A 84 6.38 16.41 -13.58
CA ASP A 84 5.68 15.73 -14.68
C ASP A 84 6.35 14.39 -15.05
N GLU A 85 7.61 14.16 -14.73
CA GLU A 85 8.35 12.92 -15.06
C GLU A 85 7.92 11.74 -14.16
N HIS A 86 7.52 12.02 -12.91
CA HIS A 86 7.01 11.03 -11.96
C HIS A 86 5.54 10.61 -12.20
N GLN A 87 4.85 11.20 -13.17
CA GLN A 87 3.41 10.97 -13.41
C GLN A 87 3.07 9.61 -14.06
N THR A 88 4.03 8.73 -14.30
CA THR A 88 3.76 7.45 -14.97
C THR A 88 3.87 6.29 -14.01
N VAL A 89 2.73 5.77 -13.53
CA VAL A 89 2.70 4.47 -12.85
C VAL A 89 3.11 3.36 -13.83
N LEU A 90 3.90 2.41 -13.36
CA LEU A 90 4.27 1.23 -14.13
C LEU A 90 3.39 0.06 -13.68
N ILE A 91 2.49 -0.37 -14.55
CA ILE A 91 1.55 -1.45 -14.27
C ILE A 91 2.07 -2.72 -14.93
N PRO A 92 2.35 -3.79 -14.17
CA PRO A 92 2.80 -5.05 -14.75
C PRO A 92 1.67 -5.70 -15.56
N ASN A 93 2.06 -6.54 -16.51
CA ASN A 93 1.12 -7.31 -17.32
C ASN A 93 0.92 -8.75 -16.84
N ALA A 94 1.59 -9.13 -15.75
CA ALA A 94 1.46 -10.46 -15.14
C ALA A 94 1.86 -10.44 -13.66
N PHE A 95 1.27 -11.35 -12.87
CA PHE A 95 1.72 -11.70 -11.51
C PHE A 95 1.31 -13.16 -11.19
N THR A 96 1.95 -13.77 -10.20
CA THR A 96 1.81 -15.20 -9.93
C THR A 96 1.47 -15.46 -8.45
N PRO A 97 0.21 -15.28 -8.01
CA PRO A 97 -0.19 -15.40 -6.62
C PRO A 97 -0.26 -16.87 -6.17
N ASN A 98 0.91 -17.55 -6.13
CA ASN A 98 1.05 -18.97 -5.79
C ASN A 98 1.53 -19.21 -4.34
N GLY A 99 1.99 -18.15 -3.65
CA GLY A 99 2.46 -18.20 -2.27
C GLY A 99 3.94 -18.57 -2.14
N ASP A 100 4.74 -18.43 -3.19
CA ASP A 100 6.19 -18.70 -3.16
C ASP A 100 7.05 -17.50 -2.75
N GLY A 101 6.40 -16.35 -2.49
CA GLY A 101 7.04 -15.08 -2.11
C GLY A 101 7.55 -14.26 -3.30
N VAL A 102 7.28 -14.70 -4.54
CA VAL A 102 7.70 -13.98 -5.76
C VAL A 102 6.49 -13.61 -6.60
N ASN A 103 6.27 -12.31 -6.83
CA ASN A 103 5.14 -11.79 -7.60
C ASN A 103 3.76 -12.26 -7.11
N ASP A 104 3.63 -12.53 -5.82
CA ASP A 104 2.37 -12.97 -5.21
C ASP A 104 1.33 -11.87 -5.11
N THR A 105 1.75 -10.62 -5.24
CA THR A 105 0.91 -9.43 -5.17
C THR A 105 1.01 -8.65 -6.48
N PHE A 106 -0.11 -8.06 -6.91
CA PHE A 106 -0.13 -7.20 -8.10
C PHE A 106 0.44 -5.83 -7.74
N ILE A 107 1.74 -5.63 -8.02
CA ILE A 107 2.48 -4.43 -7.63
C ILE A 107 2.44 -3.43 -8.79
N ILE A 108 1.80 -2.29 -8.56
CA ILE A 108 1.85 -1.11 -9.42
C ILE A 108 2.93 -0.19 -8.87
N HIS A 109 4.03 -0.06 -9.58
CA HIS A 109 5.12 0.81 -9.13
C HIS A 109 4.71 2.28 -9.16
N ARG A 110 5.22 3.06 -8.20
CA ARG A 110 4.90 4.50 -8.03
C ARG A 110 3.43 4.79 -7.69
N ILE A 111 2.70 3.80 -7.15
CA ILE A 111 1.29 3.97 -6.78
C ILE A 111 1.12 4.87 -5.55
N SER A 112 2.14 4.93 -4.69
CA SER A 112 2.17 5.76 -3.47
C SER A 112 1.94 7.25 -3.76
N PHE A 113 2.38 7.75 -4.92
CA PHE A 113 2.12 9.13 -5.35
C PHE A 113 0.63 9.40 -5.67
N TYR A 114 -0.19 8.37 -5.74
CA TYR A 114 -1.59 8.45 -6.17
C TYR A 114 -2.55 7.80 -5.17
N PRO A 115 -2.62 8.28 -3.91
CA PRO A 115 -3.49 7.66 -2.90
C PRO A 115 -4.98 7.68 -3.28
N ASN A 116 -5.39 8.62 -4.13
CA ASN A 116 -6.76 8.73 -4.64
C ASN A 116 -6.94 8.01 -6.00
N ASN A 117 -6.54 6.74 -6.06
CA ASN A 117 -6.68 5.89 -7.23
C ASN A 117 -7.85 4.90 -7.09
N VAL A 118 -8.20 4.25 -8.19
CA VAL A 118 -9.13 3.10 -8.23
C VAL A 118 -8.56 2.06 -9.18
N LEU A 119 -8.35 0.84 -8.68
CA LEU A 119 -8.07 -0.34 -9.51
C LEU A 119 -9.34 -1.17 -9.66
N GLN A 120 -9.68 -1.49 -10.90
CA GLN A 120 -10.75 -2.42 -11.27
C GLN A 120 -10.18 -3.51 -12.15
N VAL A 121 -10.61 -4.75 -11.93
CA VAL A 121 -10.21 -5.90 -12.76
C VAL A 121 -11.45 -6.64 -13.22
N PHE A 122 -11.44 -7.03 -14.50
CA PHE A 122 -12.58 -7.64 -15.19
C PHE A 122 -12.17 -8.95 -15.85
N THR A 123 -13.12 -9.87 -16.00
CA THR A 123 -12.95 -11.03 -16.90
C THR A 123 -12.91 -10.55 -18.36
N ARG A 124 -12.57 -11.46 -19.28
CA ARG A 124 -12.60 -11.18 -20.73
C ARG A 124 -13.98 -10.81 -21.24
N GLU A 125 -15.02 -11.26 -20.56
CA GLU A 125 -16.43 -10.98 -20.87
C GLU A 125 -16.91 -9.65 -20.25
N GLY A 126 -16.04 -8.93 -19.54
CA GLY A 126 -16.34 -7.62 -18.94
C GLY A 126 -16.99 -7.70 -17.56
N GLN A 127 -17.02 -8.87 -16.91
CA GLN A 127 -17.52 -8.98 -15.53
C GLN A 127 -16.48 -8.45 -14.55
N LEU A 128 -16.86 -7.53 -13.66
CA LEU A 128 -16.01 -7.03 -12.58
C LEU A 128 -15.72 -8.15 -11.58
N VAL A 129 -14.45 -8.42 -11.32
CA VAL A 129 -13.99 -9.45 -10.37
C VAL A 129 -13.20 -8.88 -9.20
N TYR A 130 -12.68 -7.67 -9.32
CA TYR A 130 -12.00 -6.97 -8.22
C TYR A 130 -12.15 -5.46 -8.37
N GLU A 131 -12.33 -4.76 -7.23
CA GLU A 131 -12.27 -3.29 -7.16
C GLU A 131 -11.62 -2.88 -5.83
N ALA A 132 -10.69 -1.94 -5.92
CA ALA A 132 -10.14 -1.26 -4.74
C ALA A 132 -10.02 0.24 -5.00
N ARG A 133 -10.41 1.03 -4.00
CA ARG A 133 -10.21 2.49 -3.95
C ARG A 133 -9.05 2.78 -3.00
N GLY A 134 -8.12 3.61 -3.41
CA GLY A 134 -6.86 3.77 -2.71
C GLY A 134 -6.05 2.46 -2.74
N TYR A 135 -5.96 1.85 -3.93
CA TYR A 135 -5.16 0.64 -4.10
C TYR A 135 -3.70 0.92 -3.74
N HIS A 136 -3.09 0.05 -2.94
CA HIS A 136 -1.72 0.16 -2.42
C HIS A 136 -1.00 -1.19 -2.47
N ASN A 137 -1.13 -1.92 -3.57
CA ASN A 137 -0.43 -3.19 -3.84
C ASN A 137 -0.86 -4.40 -2.97
N GLN A 138 -2.10 -4.40 -2.47
CA GLN A 138 -2.59 -5.47 -1.59
C GLN A 138 -3.27 -6.65 -2.29
N TRP A 139 -3.53 -6.59 -3.61
CA TRP A 139 -4.30 -7.63 -4.30
C TRP A 139 -3.46 -8.88 -4.62
N LYS A 140 -3.95 -10.03 -4.18
CA LYS A 140 -3.34 -11.35 -4.32
C LYS A 140 -4.16 -12.29 -5.23
N GLY A 141 -4.84 -11.76 -6.25
CA GLY A 141 -5.61 -12.56 -7.19
C GLY A 141 -6.91 -13.15 -6.63
N LEU A 142 -7.46 -12.53 -5.58
CA LEU A 142 -8.78 -12.91 -5.05
C LEU A 142 -9.89 -12.11 -5.70
N GLY A 143 -11.00 -12.77 -6.02
CA GLY A 143 -12.23 -12.13 -6.51
C GLY A 143 -13.00 -11.42 -5.41
N LEU A 144 -14.08 -10.72 -5.80
CA LEU A 144 -15.00 -10.04 -4.88
C LEU A 144 -15.68 -11.00 -3.87
N ASP A 145 -15.73 -12.29 -4.18
CA ASP A 145 -16.23 -13.35 -3.33
C ASP A 145 -15.14 -13.93 -2.40
N GLY A 146 -13.92 -13.40 -2.44
CA GLY A 146 -12.78 -13.89 -1.67
C GLY A 146 -12.15 -15.19 -2.17
N GLN A 147 -12.63 -15.74 -3.30
CA GLN A 147 -12.06 -16.94 -3.89
C GLN A 147 -10.92 -16.59 -4.85
N LYS A 148 -9.94 -17.51 -4.98
CA LYS A 148 -8.88 -17.37 -5.98
C LYS A 148 -9.50 -17.32 -7.38
N LEU A 149 -9.10 -16.30 -8.14
CA LEU A 149 -9.46 -16.23 -9.55
C LEU A 149 -8.75 -17.33 -10.35
N PRO A 150 -9.40 -17.94 -11.34
CA PRO A 150 -8.75 -18.86 -12.26
C PRO A 150 -7.55 -18.23 -12.97
N GLN A 151 -6.54 -19.04 -13.30
CA GLN A 151 -5.45 -18.58 -14.15
C GLN A 151 -6.00 -18.19 -15.53
N GLY A 152 -5.59 -17.03 -16.04
CA GLY A 152 -6.07 -16.53 -17.33
C GLY A 152 -5.79 -15.06 -17.53
N TYR A 153 -6.34 -14.54 -18.61
CA TYR A 153 -6.23 -13.12 -18.93
C TYR A 153 -7.40 -12.35 -18.35
N TYR A 154 -7.08 -11.24 -17.70
CA TYR A 154 -8.01 -10.27 -17.14
C TYR A 154 -7.74 -8.90 -17.74
N PHE A 155 -8.77 -8.06 -17.79
CA PHE A 155 -8.62 -6.67 -18.19
C PHE A 155 -8.59 -5.80 -16.94
N TYR A 156 -7.60 -4.92 -16.80
CA TYR A 156 -7.56 -3.97 -15.72
C TYR A 156 -7.87 -2.55 -16.20
N LYS A 157 -8.44 -1.79 -15.30
CA LYS A 157 -8.65 -0.36 -15.42
C LYS A 157 -8.13 0.32 -14.14
N PHE A 158 -7.09 1.12 -14.28
CA PHE A 158 -6.49 1.89 -13.21
C PHE A 158 -6.76 3.37 -13.44
N THR A 159 -7.51 4.00 -12.53
CA THR A 159 -7.95 5.39 -12.64
C THR A 159 -7.32 6.22 -11.53
N ILE A 160 -6.62 7.27 -11.90
CA ILE A 160 -6.11 8.28 -10.99
C ILE A 160 -7.09 9.45 -11.02
N LYS A 161 -7.68 9.77 -9.87
CA LYS A 161 -8.70 10.82 -9.75
C LYS A 161 -8.18 12.15 -10.31
N ASN A 162 -8.97 12.77 -11.19
CA ASN A 162 -8.69 14.05 -11.86
C ASN A 162 -7.45 14.09 -12.77
N LYS A 163 -6.83 12.94 -13.07
CA LYS A 163 -5.65 12.87 -13.95
C LYS A 163 -5.91 12.01 -15.19
N ARG A 164 -5.80 10.70 -15.04
CA ARG A 164 -5.89 9.77 -16.20
C ARG A 164 -6.39 8.40 -15.81
N THR A 165 -6.74 7.62 -16.82
CA THR A 165 -7.01 6.19 -16.71
C THR A 165 -6.00 5.44 -17.57
N GLN A 166 -5.41 4.37 -17.02
CA GLN A 166 -4.61 3.38 -17.74
C GLN A 166 -5.40 2.08 -17.79
N GLU A 167 -5.36 1.42 -18.93
CA GLU A 167 -6.09 0.17 -19.18
C GLU A 167 -5.17 -0.82 -19.87
N GLY A 168 -5.33 -2.10 -19.58
CA GLY A 168 -4.51 -3.14 -20.18
C GLY A 168 -4.93 -4.54 -19.80
N TRP A 169 -4.19 -5.52 -20.32
CA TRP A 169 -4.37 -6.92 -20.02
C TRP A 169 -3.38 -7.40 -18.97
N LEU A 170 -3.85 -8.26 -18.09
CA LEU A 170 -3.11 -8.90 -17.02
C LEU A 170 -3.24 -10.41 -17.15
N PHE A 171 -2.13 -11.14 -16.99
CA PHE A 171 -2.09 -12.60 -16.92
C PHE A 171 -1.64 -13.08 -15.55
#